data_dfb40a9a2ae45dafaf98cb319388e169
#
_entry.id   dfb40a9a2ae45dafaf98cb319388e169
#
_cell.length_a   1.000
_cell.length_b   1.000
_cell.length_c   1.000
_cell.angle_alpha   90.00
_cell.angle_beta   90.00
_cell.angle_gamma   90.00
#
_symmetry.space_group_name_H-M   'P 1'
#
loop_
_entity.id
_entity.type
_entity.pdbx_description
1 polymer ?
#
loop_
_entity_poly.entity_id
_entity_poly.type
_entity_poly.pdbx_seq_one_letter_code
_entity_poly.pdbx_strand_id
1 'polypeptide(L)'
;MSDPPAPTDPAQLRRHYQQADLRRADLADDPVAQFRRWFDQAVTAELQEPNAMVLGTSDGVRPSARTVLLKAFDARGFVFFTHYDSRKAIEIAAHPQVSLLFPWYGLERQVAILGRAERISTAESLAYFLSRPLGSRLGAWVSQQSAVISSRSLLEAQWEAMARRFAGGEVPLPPAWGGLRVVPAEFEFWQGRPNRLHDRFRYRRARAAGEGGAEEVGGAAEAGGGGASGGAWLIERLAP
;
A
#
# COMPACT_ATOMS: atom_id res chain seq x y z
N MET A 1 1.44 46.27 10.80
CA MET A 1 1.37 44.83 11.11
C MET A 1 0.12 44.32 10.40
N SER A 2 0.30 43.52 9.37
CA SER A 2 -0.84 42.92 8.66
C SER A 2 -1.47 41.87 9.56
N ASP A 3 -2.80 41.85 9.66
CA ASP A 3 -3.51 40.80 10.37
C ASP A 3 -3.14 39.41 9.79
N PRO A 4 -2.99 38.38 10.65
CA PRO A 4 -2.77 37.02 10.16
C PRO A 4 -3.94 36.62 9.25
N PRO A 5 -3.67 35.86 8.15
CA PRO A 5 -4.73 35.43 7.26
C PRO A 5 -5.77 34.61 8.04
N ALA A 6 -7.04 34.82 7.72
CA ALA A 6 -8.13 34.06 8.32
C ALA A 6 -7.91 32.55 8.15
N PRO A 7 -8.26 31.72 9.15
CA PRO A 7 -8.08 30.27 9.06
C PRO A 7 -8.86 29.69 7.87
N THR A 8 -8.21 28.81 7.10
CA THR A 8 -8.84 28.17 5.95
C THR A 8 -9.97 27.24 6.43
N ASP A 9 -11.19 27.46 5.96
CA ASP A 9 -12.32 26.56 6.23
C ASP A 9 -12.24 25.32 5.31
N PRO A 10 -12.03 24.11 5.88
CA PRO A 10 -11.96 22.88 5.08
C PRO A 10 -13.20 22.61 4.24
N ALA A 11 -14.38 23.10 4.66
CA ALA A 11 -15.64 22.91 3.93
C ALA A 11 -15.65 23.66 2.57
N GLN A 12 -14.77 24.66 2.41
CA GLN A 12 -14.63 25.41 1.15
C GLN A 12 -13.65 24.75 0.17
N LEU A 13 -12.89 23.75 0.59
CA LEU A 13 -11.91 23.05 -0.25
C LEU A 13 -12.59 21.97 -1.10
N ARG A 14 -13.46 22.39 -2.04
CA ARG A 14 -14.16 21.50 -2.96
C ARG A 14 -13.46 21.48 -4.32
N ARG A 15 -13.25 20.30 -4.89
CA ARG A 15 -12.79 20.09 -6.25
C ARG A 15 -13.90 19.50 -7.10
N HIS A 16 -13.99 19.90 -8.36
CA HIS A 16 -14.83 19.26 -9.36
C HIS A 16 -14.00 18.21 -10.11
N TYR A 17 -14.39 16.96 -9.99
CA TYR A 17 -13.74 15.84 -10.68
C TYR A 17 -14.26 15.72 -12.12
N GLN A 18 -13.37 15.77 -13.12
CA GLN A 18 -13.74 15.79 -14.54
C GLN A 18 -12.76 15.06 -15.46
N GLN A 19 -11.67 14.46 -14.93
CA GLN A 19 -10.56 13.98 -15.76
C GLN A 19 -10.88 12.72 -16.54
N ALA A 20 -11.64 11.77 -15.99
CA ALA A 20 -11.89 10.49 -16.63
C ALA A 20 -13.19 9.84 -16.14
N ASP A 21 -13.66 8.85 -16.89
CA ASP A 21 -14.65 7.88 -16.45
C ASP A 21 -14.02 6.48 -16.34
N LEU A 22 -14.69 5.60 -15.63
CA LEU A 22 -14.29 4.20 -15.50
C LEU A 22 -15.51 3.32 -15.78
N ARG A 23 -15.41 2.49 -16.83
CA ARG A 23 -16.47 1.58 -17.24
C ARG A 23 -16.03 0.13 -17.03
N ARG A 24 -16.96 -0.79 -16.90
CA ARG A 24 -16.66 -2.23 -16.79
C ARG A 24 -15.81 -2.72 -17.97
N ALA A 25 -16.07 -2.23 -19.18
CA ALA A 25 -15.33 -2.61 -20.39
C ALA A 25 -13.86 -2.14 -20.41
N ASP A 26 -13.51 -1.13 -19.60
CA ASP A 26 -12.16 -0.58 -19.51
C ASP A 26 -11.29 -1.34 -18.51
N LEU A 27 -11.90 -2.21 -17.71
CA LEU A 27 -11.22 -2.96 -16.64
C LEU A 27 -10.56 -4.23 -17.20
N ALA A 28 -9.36 -4.52 -16.71
CA ALA A 28 -8.74 -5.82 -16.89
C ALA A 28 -9.46 -6.87 -16.04
N ASP A 29 -9.49 -8.14 -16.48
CA ASP A 29 -10.08 -9.22 -15.69
C ASP A 29 -9.23 -9.55 -14.44
N ASP A 30 -7.90 -9.33 -14.51
CA ASP A 30 -6.99 -9.46 -13.38
C ASP A 30 -6.77 -8.09 -12.70
N PRO A 31 -7.06 -7.96 -11.38
CA PRO A 31 -6.87 -6.69 -10.66
C PRO A 31 -5.42 -6.24 -10.54
N VAL A 32 -4.44 -7.15 -10.56
CA VAL A 32 -3.02 -6.77 -10.57
C VAL A 32 -2.64 -6.16 -11.91
N ALA A 33 -3.17 -6.69 -13.03
CA ALA A 33 -3.01 -6.09 -14.34
C ALA A 33 -3.69 -4.70 -14.41
N GLN A 34 -4.89 -4.57 -13.82
CA GLN A 34 -5.58 -3.28 -13.72
C GLN A 34 -4.78 -2.28 -12.88
N PHE A 35 -4.23 -2.71 -11.73
CA PHE A 35 -3.36 -1.88 -10.89
C PHE A 35 -2.13 -1.42 -11.68
N ARG A 36 -1.48 -2.32 -12.43
CA ARG A 36 -0.30 -1.97 -13.25
C ARG A 36 -0.62 -0.89 -14.25
N ARG A 37 -1.73 -1.00 -14.99
CA ARG A 37 -2.16 0.03 -15.95
C ARG A 37 -2.29 1.41 -15.27
N TRP A 38 -2.91 1.46 -14.12
CA TRP A 38 -3.13 2.71 -13.39
C TRP A 38 -1.85 3.24 -12.74
N PHE A 39 -1.00 2.35 -12.26
CA PHE A 39 0.31 2.72 -11.72
C PHE A 39 1.23 3.32 -12.81
N ASP A 40 1.28 2.70 -13.99
CA ASP A 40 2.05 3.20 -15.12
C ASP A 40 1.54 4.59 -15.58
N GLN A 41 0.22 4.81 -15.56
CA GLN A 41 -0.37 6.12 -15.82
C GLN A 41 0.00 7.15 -14.74
N ALA A 42 0.05 6.75 -13.48
CA ALA A 42 0.47 7.63 -12.39
C ALA A 42 1.95 8.03 -12.50
N VAL A 43 2.81 7.10 -12.94
CA VAL A 43 4.23 7.36 -13.24
C VAL A 43 4.36 8.29 -14.44
N THR A 44 3.64 8.02 -15.54
CA THR A 44 3.66 8.83 -16.77
C THR A 44 3.13 10.26 -16.53
N ALA A 45 2.17 10.40 -15.63
CA ALA A 45 1.64 11.71 -15.21
C ALA A 45 2.54 12.42 -14.20
N GLU A 46 3.73 11.89 -13.93
CA GLU A 46 4.73 12.46 -13.01
C GLU A 46 4.16 12.82 -11.64
N LEU A 47 3.25 11.98 -11.12
CA LEU A 47 2.72 12.21 -9.77
C LEU A 47 3.85 12.13 -8.75
N GLN A 48 3.75 12.97 -7.72
CA GLN A 48 4.70 12.90 -6.61
C GLN A 48 4.59 11.53 -5.91
N GLU A 49 5.69 10.78 -5.88
CA GLU A 49 5.80 9.47 -5.23
C GLU A 49 4.62 8.53 -5.56
N PRO A 50 4.40 8.16 -6.86
CA PRO A 50 3.25 7.32 -7.23
C PRO A 50 3.24 5.94 -6.54
N ASN A 51 4.38 5.51 -6.01
CA ASN A 51 4.56 4.29 -5.23
C ASN A 51 4.34 4.49 -3.71
N ALA A 52 4.03 5.70 -3.24
CA ALA A 52 3.63 5.92 -1.86
C ALA A 52 2.22 5.36 -1.64
N MET A 53 2.04 4.62 -0.54
CA MET A 53 0.76 4.05 -0.17
C MET A 53 0.53 4.19 1.34
N VAL A 54 -0.72 4.39 1.73
CA VAL A 54 -1.11 4.34 3.14
C VAL A 54 -1.32 2.89 3.52
N LEU A 55 -0.57 2.42 4.50
CA LEU A 55 -0.73 1.10 5.11
C LEU A 55 -1.55 1.23 6.39
N GLY A 56 -2.72 0.62 6.41
CA GLY A 56 -3.56 0.45 7.59
C GLY A 56 -3.25 -0.88 8.28
N THR A 57 -3.07 -0.83 9.60
CA THR A 57 -2.84 -2.00 10.47
C THR A 57 -3.65 -1.84 11.76
N SER A 58 -3.77 -2.89 12.57
CA SER A 58 -4.48 -2.83 13.85
C SER A 58 -3.76 -3.66 14.92
N ASP A 59 -3.87 -3.24 16.17
CA ASP A 59 -3.47 -4.04 17.34
C ASP A 59 -4.61 -4.96 17.84
N GLY A 60 -5.70 -5.07 17.06
CA GLY A 60 -6.91 -5.79 17.43
C GLY A 60 -7.96 -4.91 18.14
N VAL A 61 -7.57 -3.74 18.63
CA VAL A 61 -8.43 -2.78 19.31
C VAL A 61 -8.47 -1.45 18.57
N ARG A 62 -7.31 -0.96 18.16
CA ARG A 62 -7.18 0.35 17.52
C ARG A 62 -6.52 0.23 16.13
N PRO A 63 -7.13 0.81 15.11
CA PRO A 63 -6.46 0.96 13.81
C PRO A 63 -5.35 2.01 13.89
N SER A 64 -4.34 1.83 13.07
CA SER A 64 -3.28 2.82 12.85
C SER A 64 -2.90 2.88 11.38
N ALA A 65 -2.48 4.05 10.89
CA ALA A 65 -2.12 4.25 9.51
C ALA A 65 -0.81 5.05 9.38
N ARG A 66 -0.06 4.79 8.31
CA ARG A 66 1.18 5.52 7.94
C ARG A 66 1.46 5.32 6.45
N THR A 67 2.23 6.23 5.88
CA THR A 67 2.75 6.05 4.53
C THR A 67 3.93 5.09 4.55
N VAL A 68 3.93 4.17 3.58
CA VAL A 68 5.07 3.30 3.22
C VAL A 68 5.23 3.30 1.70
N LEU A 69 6.38 2.84 1.21
CA LEU A 69 6.65 2.82 -0.24
C LEU A 69 6.52 1.40 -0.79
N LEU A 70 5.71 1.24 -1.81
CA LEU A 70 5.69 0.04 -2.64
C LEU A 70 7.07 -0.14 -3.31
N LYS A 71 7.64 -1.34 -3.24
CA LYS A 71 8.95 -1.65 -3.82
C LYS A 71 8.89 -2.70 -4.91
N ALA A 72 7.91 -3.58 -4.87
CA ALA A 72 7.61 -4.54 -5.93
C ALA A 72 6.16 -4.97 -5.83
N PHE A 73 5.59 -5.41 -6.95
CA PHE A 73 4.31 -6.10 -7.00
C PHE A 73 4.25 -7.07 -8.17
N ASP A 74 3.62 -8.18 -7.95
CA ASP A 74 3.36 -9.25 -8.93
C ASP A 74 2.04 -9.96 -8.60
N ALA A 75 1.74 -11.05 -9.28
CA ALA A 75 0.54 -11.84 -9.03
C ALA A 75 0.45 -12.39 -7.59
N ARG A 76 1.57 -12.46 -6.85
CA ARG A 76 1.62 -12.90 -5.45
C ARG A 76 1.25 -11.78 -4.48
N GLY A 77 1.35 -10.50 -4.87
CA GLY A 77 0.98 -9.36 -4.04
C GLY A 77 1.97 -8.20 -4.05
N PHE A 78 1.86 -7.34 -3.04
CA PHE A 78 2.47 -6.01 -2.95
C PHE A 78 3.54 -5.99 -1.85
N VAL A 79 4.78 -5.63 -2.18
CA VAL A 79 5.93 -5.73 -1.27
C VAL A 79 6.40 -4.36 -0.82
N PHE A 80 6.58 -4.22 0.48
CA PHE A 80 7.26 -3.09 1.12
C PHE A 80 8.26 -3.59 2.16
N PHE A 81 9.18 -2.72 2.59
CA PHE A 81 10.22 -3.08 3.55
C PHE A 81 10.15 -2.23 4.81
N THR A 82 10.45 -2.85 5.95
CA THR A 82 10.37 -2.20 7.26
C THR A 82 11.26 -2.89 8.29
N HIS A 83 11.39 -2.29 9.48
CA HIS A 83 11.89 -2.98 10.66
C HIS A 83 10.80 -3.85 11.26
N TYR A 84 11.12 -5.09 11.57
CA TYR A 84 10.18 -6.05 12.17
C TYR A 84 9.80 -5.71 13.61
N ASP A 85 10.63 -4.90 14.29
CA ASP A 85 10.35 -4.36 15.63
C ASP A 85 9.55 -3.06 15.60
N SER A 86 9.21 -2.54 14.42
CA SER A 86 8.38 -1.34 14.30
C SER A 86 6.93 -1.61 14.71
N ARG A 87 6.22 -0.57 15.19
CA ARG A 87 4.83 -0.67 15.58
C ARG A 87 3.96 -1.41 14.53
N LYS A 88 4.08 -1.01 13.24
CA LYS A 88 3.31 -1.64 12.17
C LYS A 88 3.60 -3.14 11.99
N ALA A 89 4.87 -3.53 12.15
CA ALA A 89 5.26 -4.94 11.97
C ALA A 89 4.84 -5.79 13.16
N ILE A 90 4.83 -5.24 14.39
CA ILE A 90 4.30 -5.88 15.58
C ILE A 90 2.78 -6.06 15.45
N GLU A 91 2.05 -5.02 15.00
CA GLU A 91 0.62 -5.08 14.73
C GLU A 91 0.30 -6.15 13.68
N ILE A 92 1.06 -6.20 12.56
CA ILE A 92 0.91 -7.21 11.50
C ILE A 92 1.20 -8.63 12.01
N ALA A 93 2.20 -8.81 12.87
CA ALA A 93 2.51 -10.12 13.43
C ALA A 93 1.37 -10.67 14.30
N ALA A 94 0.67 -9.80 15.02
CA ALA A 94 -0.50 -10.15 15.82
C ALA A 94 -1.78 -10.27 14.97
N HIS A 95 -2.00 -9.32 14.06
CA HIS A 95 -3.19 -9.21 13.21
C HIS A 95 -2.78 -8.94 11.76
N PRO A 96 -2.60 -9.99 10.95
CA PRO A 96 -2.01 -9.87 9.62
C PRO A 96 -2.94 -9.25 8.56
N GLN A 97 -4.19 -8.98 8.86
CA GLN A 97 -5.12 -8.30 7.96
C GLN A 97 -4.77 -6.82 7.89
N VAL A 98 -4.57 -6.33 6.67
CA VAL A 98 -4.12 -4.97 6.40
C VAL A 98 -4.87 -4.35 5.24
N SER A 99 -4.81 -3.02 5.15
CA SER A 99 -5.25 -2.28 3.97
C SER A 99 -4.09 -1.48 3.38
N LEU A 100 -4.07 -1.38 2.05
CA LEU A 100 -3.22 -0.45 1.30
C LEU A 100 -4.13 0.52 0.57
N LEU A 101 -3.78 1.81 0.57
CA LEU A 101 -4.47 2.83 -0.21
C LEU A 101 -3.44 3.64 -1.00
N PHE A 102 -3.62 3.70 -2.32
CA PHE A 102 -2.87 4.55 -3.25
C PHE A 102 -3.72 5.76 -3.62
N PRO A 103 -3.46 6.95 -3.04
CA PRO A 103 -4.26 8.14 -3.28
C PRO A 103 -3.65 8.98 -4.43
N TRP A 104 -3.93 8.65 -5.66
CA TRP A 104 -3.46 9.38 -6.83
C TRP A 104 -4.34 10.60 -7.14
N TYR A 105 -4.29 11.59 -6.25
CA TYR A 105 -5.14 12.80 -6.31
C TYR A 105 -5.01 13.58 -7.62
N GLY A 106 -3.81 13.60 -8.21
CA GLY A 106 -3.57 14.28 -9.49
C GLY A 106 -4.32 13.66 -10.68
N LEU A 107 -4.72 12.38 -10.57
CA LEU A 107 -5.54 11.67 -11.55
C LEU A 107 -7.00 11.51 -11.10
N GLU A 108 -7.38 12.09 -9.97
CA GLU A 108 -8.69 11.91 -9.35
C GLU A 108 -9.02 10.42 -9.12
N ARG A 109 -8.01 9.63 -8.73
CA ARG A 109 -8.09 8.17 -8.54
C ARG A 109 -7.62 7.74 -7.17
N GLN A 110 -8.17 6.62 -6.73
CA GLN A 110 -7.56 5.84 -5.65
C GLN A 110 -7.70 4.35 -5.92
N VAL A 111 -6.76 3.57 -5.40
CA VAL A 111 -6.85 2.10 -5.35
C VAL A 111 -6.74 1.68 -3.90
N ALA A 112 -7.76 1.00 -3.40
CA ALA A 112 -7.73 0.34 -2.10
C ALA A 112 -7.52 -1.16 -2.28
N ILE A 113 -6.70 -1.76 -1.43
CA ILE A 113 -6.41 -3.20 -1.45
C ILE A 113 -6.55 -3.71 -0.02
N LEU A 114 -7.40 -4.71 0.17
CA LEU A 114 -7.48 -5.46 1.42
C LEU A 114 -6.76 -6.79 1.25
N GLY A 115 -6.00 -7.20 2.25
CA GLY A 115 -5.24 -8.43 2.14
C GLY A 115 -4.56 -8.84 3.44
N ARG A 116 -3.82 -9.94 3.35
CA ARG A 116 -3.04 -10.50 4.45
C ARG A 116 -1.56 -10.21 4.23
N ALA A 117 -0.90 -9.64 5.23
CA ALA A 117 0.54 -9.41 5.18
C ALA A 117 1.31 -10.63 5.70
N GLU A 118 2.39 -10.97 5.03
CA GLU A 118 3.31 -12.05 5.40
C GLU A 118 4.76 -11.62 5.16
N ARG A 119 5.72 -12.23 5.85
CA ARG A 119 7.14 -11.99 5.60
C ARG A 119 7.55 -12.65 4.28
N ILE A 120 8.33 -11.92 3.47
CA ILE A 120 9.03 -12.52 2.34
C ILE A 120 10.29 -13.26 2.83
N SER A 121 10.91 -14.04 1.96
CA SER A 121 12.13 -14.77 2.29
C SER A 121 13.29 -13.83 2.64
N THR A 122 14.23 -14.33 3.45
CA THR A 122 15.47 -13.61 3.76
C THR A 122 16.29 -13.34 2.49
N ALA A 123 16.26 -14.24 1.51
CA ALA A 123 16.95 -14.06 0.23
C ALA A 123 16.36 -12.89 -0.57
N GLU A 124 15.03 -12.77 -0.68
CA GLU A 124 14.37 -11.64 -1.33
C GLU A 124 14.66 -10.33 -0.58
N SER A 125 14.65 -10.37 0.76
CA SER A 125 14.98 -9.21 1.61
C SER A 125 16.44 -8.76 1.41
N LEU A 126 17.38 -9.70 1.36
CA LEU A 126 18.80 -9.42 1.13
C LEU A 126 19.03 -8.83 -0.27
N ALA A 127 18.43 -9.42 -1.30
CA ALA A 127 18.56 -8.93 -2.68
C ALA A 127 18.14 -7.45 -2.80
N TYR A 128 17.00 -7.10 -2.21
CA TYR A 128 16.56 -5.70 -2.18
C TYR A 128 17.46 -4.83 -1.29
N PHE A 129 17.88 -5.33 -0.12
CA PHE A 129 18.75 -4.57 0.80
C PHE A 129 20.05 -4.15 0.11
N LEU A 130 20.69 -5.06 -0.63
CA LEU A 130 21.93 -4.80 -1.34
C LEU A 130 21.78 -3.80 -2.50
N SER A 131 20.61 -3.71 -3.11
CA SER A 131 20.30 -2.72 -4.16
C SER A 131 20.14 -1.28 -3.63
N ARG A 132 20.02 -1.10 -2.29
CA ARG A 132 19.83 0.21 -1.67
C ARG A 132 21.14 1.01 -1.63
N PRO A 133 21.09 2.35 -1.72
CA PRO A 133 22.26 3.20 -1.47
C PRO A 133 22.89 2.93 -0.10
N LEU A 134 24.21 3.07 0.01
CA LEU A 134 24.95 2.81 1.25
C LEU A 134 24.35 3.52 2.48
N GLY A 135 24.02 4.81 2.35
CA GLY A 135 23.37 5.56 3.42
C GLY A 135 22.05 4.93 3.88
N SER A 136 21.22 4.43 2.97
CA SER A 136 19.99 3.74 3.33
C SER A 136 20.23 2.38 4.01
N ARG A 137 21.31 1.69 3.66
CA ARG A 137 21.72 0.43 4.33
C ARG A 137 22.21 0.70 5.76
N LEU A 138 23.03 1.74 5.94
CA LEU A 138 23.47 2.18 7.27
C LEU A 138 22.29 2.61 8.15
N GLY A 139 21.34 3.39 7.60
CA GLY A 139 20.14 3.82 8.31
C GLY A 139 19.30 2.67 8.85
N ALA A 140 19.30 1.51 8.18
CA ALA A 140 18.62 0.32 8.67
C ALA A 140 19.27 -0.30 9.92
N TRP A 141 20.53 -0.03 10.20
CA TRP A 141 21.22 -0.44 11.43
C TRP A 141 21.07 0.57 12.58
N VAL A 142 20.84 1.83 12.24
CA VAL A 142 20.76 2.93 13.21
C VAL A 142 19.40 3.01 13.87
N SER A 143 18.35 2.84 13.09
CA SER A 143 16.99 3.12 13.53
C SER A 143 16.37 1.92 14.26
N GLN A 144 16.07 2.08 15.55
CA GLN A 144 15.05 1.28 16.23
C GLN A 144 13.68 1.89 15.93
N GLN A 145 13.12 1.60 14.76
CA GLN A 145 11.91 2.25 14.25
C GLN A 145 10.74 2.15 15.24
N SER A 146 10.12 3.28 15.53
CA SER A 146 9.02 3.47 16.49
C SER A 146 9.42 3.49 17.98
N ALA A 147 10.70 3.31 18.32
CA ALA A 147 11.18 3.48 19.69
C ALA A 147 11.18 4.96 20.10
N VAL A 148 10.95 5.20 21.39
CA VAL A 148 11.12 6.54 21.98
C VAL A 148 12.62 6.80 22.12
N ILE A 149 13.08 7.94 21.62
CA ILE A 149 14.46 8.39 21.72
C ILE A 149 14.54 9.69 22.50
N SER A 150 15.63 9.89 23.22
CA SER A 150 15.84 11.07 24.05
C SER A 150 16.20 12.32 23.25
N SER A 151 16.90 12.15 22.10
CA SER A 151 17.32 13.28 21.26
C SER A 151 17.69 12.84 19.84
N ARG A 152 17.69 13.80 18.91
CA ARG A 152 18.20 13.60 17.55
C ARG A 152 19.71 13.32 17.53
N SER A 153 20.49 13.93 18.44
CA SER A 153 21.93 13.70 18.54
C SER A 153 22.29 12.25 18.84
N LEU A 154 21.42 11.49 19.53
CA LEU A 154 21.59 10.06 19.71
C LEU A 154 21.58 9.31 18.37
N LEU A 155 20.66 9.64 17.44
CA LEU A 155 20.62 9.04 16.11
C LEU A 155 21.86 9.40 15.29
N GLU A 156 22.35 10.62 15.41
CA GLU A 156 23.56 11.10 14.72
C GLU A 156 24.79 10.35 15.21
N ALA A 157 24.93 10.21 16.53
CA ALA A 157 26.03 9.42 17.12
C ALA A 157 25.98 7.92 16.73
N GLN A 158 24.78 7.33 16.68
CA GLN A 158 24.59 5.95 16.21
C GLN A 158 24.92 5.82 14.72
N TRP A 159 24.54 6.81 13.90
CA TRP A 159 24.91 6.85 12.49
C TRP A 159 26.43 6.84 12.31
N GLU A 160 27.15 7.73 12.98
CA GLU A 160 28.62 7.79 12.92
C GLU A 160 29.27 6.48 13.39
N ALA A 161 28.74 5.87 14.46
CA ALA A 161 29.25 4.59 14.95
C ALA A 161 29.07 3.48 13.90
N MET A 162 27.93 3.41 13.23
CA MET A 162 27.69 2.43 12.16
C MET A 162 28.51 2.74 10.91
N ALA A 163 28.67 4.01 10.53
CA ALA A 163 29.53 4.41 9.43
C ALA A 163 30.99 4.00 9.68
N ARG A 164 31.52 4.20 10.89
CA ARG A 164 32.86 3.72 11.28
C ARG A 164 32.95 2.19 11.28
N ARG A 165 31.94 1.49 11.83
CA ARG A 165 31.91 0.03 11.91
C ARG A 165 31.99 -0.63 10.53
N PHE A 166 31.35 -0.05 9.53
CA PHE A 166 31.27 -0.61 8.18
C PHE A 166 32.13 0.15 7.14
N ALA A 167 33.07 0.99 7.57
CA ALA A 167 33.90 1.83 6.69
C ALA A 167 34.74 1.03 5.70
N GLY A 168 35.15 -0.19 6.03
CA GLY A 168 36.02 -1.04 5.19
C GLY A 168 35.33 -2.25 4.57
N GLY A 169 34.00 -2.37 4.63
CA GLY A 169 33.33 -3.60 4.21
C GLY A 169 31.88 -3.43 3.78
N GLU A 170 31.25 -4.56 3.49
CA GLU A 170 29.84 -4.60 3.17
C GLU A 170 28.98 -4.38 4.42
N VAL A 171 27.88 -3.62 4.26
CA VAL A 171 26.85 -3.49 5.29
C VAL A 171 25.94 -4.71 5.20
N PRO A 172 25.94 -5.62 6.18
CA PRO A 172 25.09 -6.81 6.16
C PRO A 172 23.61 -6.46 6.40
N LEU A 173 22.72 -7.39 6.05
CA LEU A 173 21.28 -7.25 6.33
C LEU A 173 21.04 -7.28 7.85
N PRO A 174 20.40 -6.27 8.45
CA PRO A 174 20.04 -6.30 9.87
C PRO A 174 19.01 -7.42 10.15
N PRO A 175 19.13 -8.17 11.26
CA PRO A 175 18.19 -9.26 11.59
C PRO A 175 16.73 -8.81 11.73
N ALA A 176 16.54 -7.60 12.23
CA ALA A 176 15.21 -7.01 12.46
C ALA A 176 14.67 -6.23 11.23
N TRP A 177 15.28 -6.37 10.05
CA TRP A 177 14.84 -5.64 8.86
C TRP A 177 14.53 -6.59 7.70
N GLY A 178 13.44 -6.32 6.98
CA GLY A 178 13.10 -7.13 5.81
C GLY A 178 11.77 -6.71 5.17
N GLY A 179 11.35 -7.50 4.21
CA GLY A 179 10.15 -7.25 3.43
C GLY A 179 8.91 -7.93 3.98
N LEU A 180 7.78 -7.26 3.76
CA LEU A 180 6.44 -7.80 3.96
C LEU A 180 5.72 -7.76 2.62
N ARG A 181 5.02 -8.86 2.28
CA ARG A 181 4.12 -8.97 1.13
C ARG A 181 2.69 -8.92 1.62
N VAL A 182 1.88 -8.06 1.01
CA VAL A 182 0.43 -8.09 1.17
C VAL A 182 -0.14 -8.96 0.05
N VAL A 183 -0.64 -10.14 0.40
CA VAL A 183 -1.38 -11.04 -0.50
C VAL A 183 -2.81 -10.50 -0.58
N PRO A 184 -3.26 -10.02 -1.76
CA PRO A 184 -4.53 -9.34 -1.88
C PRO A 184 -5.71 -10.30 -1.85
N ALA A 185 -6.76 -9.93 -1.13
CA ALA A 185 -8.06 -10.60 -1.11
C ALA A 185 -9.14 -9.79 -1.85
N GLU A 186 -9.00 -8.46 -1.85
CA GLU A 186 -9.95 -7.55 -2.48
C GLU A 186 -9.23 -6.32 -3.02
N PHE A 187 -9.72 -5.78 -4.14
CA PHE A 187 -9.33 -4.47 -4.67
C PHE A 187 -10.57 -3.61 -4.88
N GLU A 188 -10.43 -2.30 -4.65
CA GLU A 188 -11.38 -1.31 -5.10
C GLU A 188 -10.66 -0.26 -5.95
N PHE A 189 -11.14 -0.05 -7.17
CA PHE A 189 -10.71 1.02 -8.07
C PHE A 189 -11.77 2.11 -8.05
N TRP A 190 -11.37 3.31 -7.66
CA TRP A 190 -12.22 4.48 -7.55
C TRP A 190 -11.73 5.58 -8.49
N GLN A 191 -12.66 6.13 -9.31
CA GLN A 191 -12.42 7.26 -10.20
C GLN A 191 -13.38 8.40 -9.84
N GLY A 192 -12.81 9.59 -9.65
CA GLY A 192 -13.58 10.81 -9.39
C GLY A 192 -14.47 11.20 -10.57
N ARG A 193 -15.74 11.56 -10.28
CA ARG A 193 -16.74 11.99 -11.26
C ARG A 193 -17.47 13.23 -10.75
N PRO A 194 -18.06 14.06 -11.67
CA PRO A 194 -18.90 15.18 -11.30
C PRO A 194 -20.05 14.77 -10.37
N ASN A 195 -20.54 15.74 -9.60
CA ASN A 195 -21.72 15.59 -8.74
C ASN A 195 -21.62 14.45 -7.71
N ARG A 196 -20.40 13.99 -7.38
CA ARG A 196 -20.12 12.87 -6.48
C ARG A 196 -20.63 11.50 -6.98
N LEU A 197 -21.00 11.39 -8.25
CA LEU A 197 -21.41 10.12 -8.87
C LEU A 197 -20.18 9.34 -9.35
N HIS A 198 -19.29 9.00 -8.39
CA HIS A 198 -18.00 8.38 -8.65
C HIS A 198 -18.14 6.97 -9.21
N ASP A 199 -17.24 6.59 -10.13
CA ASP A 199 -17.15 5.22 -10.59
C ASP A 199 -16.33 4.41 -9.62
N ARG A 200 -16.92 3.32 -9.11
CA ARG A 200 -16.29 2.40 -8.14
C ARG A 200 -16.45 0.97 -8.60
N PHE A 201 -15.35 0.23 -8.71
CA PHE A 201 -15.35 -1.19 -9.03
C PHE A 201 -14.53 -1.97 -8.03
N ARG A 202 -15.15 -3.03 -7.51
CA ARG A 202 -14.55 -3.97 -6.58
C ARG A 202 -14.22 -5.28 -7.28
N TYR A 203 -13.03 -5.79 -7.04
CA TYR A 203 -12.63 -7.15 -7.36
C TYR A 203 -12.55 -7.93 -6.05
N ARG A 204 -13.27 -9.02 -5.96
CA ARG A 204 -13.16 -9.97 -4.85
C ARG A 204 -13.00 -11.40 -5.37
N ARG A 205 -12.38 -12.27 -4.58
CA ARG A 205 -12.31 -13.68 -4.92
C ARG A 205 -13.71 -14.28 -4.92
N ALA A 206 -14.03 -15.05 -5.96
CA ALA A 206 -15.23 -15.87 -5.93
C ALA A 206 -15.12 -16.84 -4.74
N ARG A 207 -16.15 -16.94 -3.92
CA ARG A 207 -16.20 -17.98 -2.89
C ARG A 207 -16.25 -19.33 -3.57
N ALA A 208 -15.43 -20.29 -3.10
CA ALA A 208 -15.59 -21.67 -3.51
C ALA A 208 -17.01 -22.12 -3.10
N ALA A 209 -17.73 -22.76 -4.03
CA ALA A 209 -19.04 -23.32 -3.76
C ALA A 209 -18.92 -24.36 -2.62
N GLY A 210 -19.30 -24.00 -1.41
CA GLY A 210 -19.21 -24.91 -0.25
C GLY A 210 -19.23 -24.23 1.14
N GLU A 211 -18.96 -22.92 1.25
CA GLU A 211 -19.03 -22.24 2.55
C GLU A 211 -20.31 -21.38 2.62
N GLY A 212 -21.40 -22.03 3.00
CA GLY A 212 -22.71 -21.41 3.15
C GLY A 212 -22.86 -20.66 4.46
N GLY A 213 -23.47 -19.46 4.40
CA GLY A 213 -24.01 -18.73 5.54
C GLY A 213 -24.26 -17.25 5.22
N ALA A 214 -25.54 -16.95 4.95
CA ALA A 214 -26.26 -15.67 5.03
C ALA A 214 -26.09 -14.62 3.91
N GLU A 215 -27.20 -14.44 3.23
CA GLU A 215 -27.80 -13.27 2.54
C GLU A 215 -27.12 -12.68 1.30
N GLU A 216 -27.64 -13.14 0.15
CA GLU A 216 -27.56 -12.45 -1.14
C GLU A 216 -28.61 -11.35 -1.24
N VAL A 217 -28.14 -10.12 -1.48
CA VAL A 217 -28.96 -9.08 -2.12
C VAL A 217 -28.48 -8.97 -3.57
N GLY A 218 -29.39 -9.24 -4.47
CA GLY A 218 -29.15 -9.50 -5.89
C GLY A 218 -28.38 -8.41 -6.64
N GLY A 219 -27.37 -8.84 -7.36
CA GLY A 219 -26.69 -8.12 -8.43
C GLY A 219 -26.14 -9.12 -9.42
N ALA A 220 -26.52 -8.99 -10.71
CA ALA A 220 -26.11 -9.89 -11.79
C ALA A 220 -24.59 -9.92 -11.95
N ALA A 221 -23.98 -11.09 -11.77
CA ALA A 221 -22.57 -11.38 -11.96
C ALA A 221 -22.34 -12.00 -13.36
N GLU A 222 -21.52 -11.35 -14.19
CA GLU A 222 -21.01 -11.97 -15.42
C GLU A 222 -19.65 -12.65 -15.10
N ALA A 223 -19.57 -13.95 -15.36
CA ALA A 223 -18.38 -14.78 -15.15
C ALA A 223 -17.53 -14.81 -16.43
N GLY A 224 -16.30 -14.26 -16.35
CA GLY A 224 -15.26 -14.41 -17.38
C GLY A 224 -14.24 -15.47 -16.94
N GLY A 225 -14.06 -16.52 -17.73
CA GLY A 225 -13.17 -17.65 -17.44
C GLY A 225 -11.73 -17.44 -17.92
N GLY A 226 -10.75 -17.99 -17.17
CA GLY A 226 -9.34 -18.06 -17.58
C GLY A 226 -8.43 -18.47 -16.42
N GLY A 227 -7.82 -19.64 -16.48
CA GLY A 227 -7.19 -20.39 -15.42
C GLY A 227 -5.87 -19.89 -14.86
N ALA A 228 -5.72 -20.11 -13.59
CA ALA A 228 -4.57 -20.43 -12.75
C ALA A 228 -5.11 -20.63 -11.32
N SER A 229 -4.49 -21.41 -10.48
CA SER A 229 -4.95 -21.92 -9.17
C SER A 229 -5.23 -20.86 -8.08
N GLY A 230 -6.06 -19.94 -8.32
CA GLY A 230 -6.70 -18.97 -7.43
C GLY A 230 -8.03 -18.66 -8.07
N GLY A 231 -9.13 -18.83 -7.34
CA GLY A 231 -10.50 -18.62 -7.82
C GLY A 231 -10.64 -17.33 -8.62
N ALA A 232 -11.51 -17.35 -9.64
CA ALA A 232 -11.80 -16.23 -10.51
C ALA A 232 -12.13 -14.97 -9.72
N TRP A 233 -11.72 -13.83 -10.24
CA TRP A 233 -12.12 -12.52 -9.67
C TRP A 233 -13.51 -12.17 -10.15
N LEU A 234 -14.38 -11.85 -9.21
CA LEU A 234 -15.66 -11.21 -9.48
C LEU A 234 -15.46 -9.71 -9.50
N ILE A 235 -16.02 -9.05 -10.50
CA ILE A 235 -15.96 -7.59 -10.66
C ILE A 235 -17.36 -7.03 -10.47
N GLU A 236 -17.51 -6.17 -9.48
CA GLU A 236 -18.78 -5.58 -9.07
C GLU A 236 -18.69 -4.05 -9.14
N ARG A 237 -19.73 -3.40 -9.63
CA ARG A 237 -19.87 -1.94 -9.51
C ARG A 237 -20.48 -1.61 -8.15
N LEU A 238 -19.83 -0.67 -7.44
CA LEU A 238 -20.34 -0.17 -6.16
C LEU A 238 -21.06 1.17 -6.36
N ALA A 239 -22.05 1.44 -5.54
CA ALA A 239 -22.62 2.77 -5.43
C ALA A 239 -21.58 3.79 -4.96
N PRO A 240 -21.64 5.05 -5.42
CA PRO A 240 -20.73 6.12 -5.04
C PRO A 240 -20.83 6.52 -3.57
#